data_5278464d903118da7123132c9142ebad
#
_entry.id   5278464d903118da7123132c9142ebad
#
_cell.length_a   1.000
_cell.length_b   1.000
_cell.length_c   1.000
_cell.angle_alpha   90.00
_cell.angle_beta   90.00
_cell.angle_gamma   90.00
#
_symmetry.space_group_name_H-M   'P 1'
#
loop_
_entity.id
_entity.type
_entity.pdbx_description
1 polymer ?
#
loop_
_entity_poly.entity_id
_entity_poly.type
_entity_poly.pdbx_seq_one_letter_code
_entity_poly.pdbx_strand_id
1 'polypeptide(L)'
;MSRTRVVIQSRLNSSRLPGKALMTIGGMPLVELVARRAARSGHEVVVATSEEHYDQRIVDHLDAVGIPVVRGSLDDVLGRFVAATRDLQPGDTVVRLTGDNPVGDADVIDDLASAMARGGYAYGRNDVSRMPEGLGCEVFSIDDLRRADREATTAYDREHVTPWLRRNLRTLDHVPAQSPTDIHRFRCTVDVLNDYVRVSRMFGGVADPVAIPWTDLMDRLRELIREEGPSVPTRDRSGLGQSVLLLGGTQLAGVGASPPPEVRALLAHAADRGITHVEVGRADGDAEAVLRACGEPQLTKRFGYVSRVRPLGADAHDPLAVEASVERSFAELGRRSVAAAVLDDLSDARPATWERLRAYVGGGEVQRVGVSVRTAEQVPEALRLPGLGYLELPLRPGTRLSDEVQGALRDANVVVTAHSVFDGGSVLDQNDPRNARLRALETDLGREGVDDLCLAYALGHEVVTSVAVGCDDEPQLQRNADLAARDPLTTEQIARVHEALGGAR
;
A
#
# COMPACT_ATOMS: atom_id res chain seq x y z
N MET A 1 0.15 -39.12 12.33
CA MET A 1 0.65 -37.75 12.55
C MET A 1 -0.18 -36.82 11.65
N SER A 2 -0.62 -35.69 12.17
CA SER A 2 -1.30 -34.66 11.35
C SER A 2 -0.34 -34.16 10.28
N ARG A 3 -0.83 -34.05 9.03
CA ARG A 3 -0.06 -33.50 7.89
C ARG A 3 -0.14 -31.98 7.91
N THR A 4 0.93 -31.33 7.51
CA THR A 4 0.93 -29.88 7.28
C THR A 4 1.14 -29.62 5.78
N ARG A 5 0.21 -28.90 5.16
CA ARG A 5 0.32 -28.47 3.77
C ARG A 5 0.41 -26.96 3.64
N VAL A 6 1.47 -26.52 3.02
CA VAL A 6 1.66 -25.12 2.66
C VAL A 6 1.07 -24.86 1.28
N VAL A 7 0.10 -23.97 1.20
CA VAL A 7 -0.51 -23.51 -0.04
C VAL A 7 -0.01 -22.10 -0.34
N ILE A 8 0.67 -21.95 -1.46
CA ILE A 8 1.24 -20.67 -1.92
C ILE A 8 0.36 -20.11 -3.02
N GLN A 9 -0.34 -19.01 -2.77
CA GLN A 9 -1.07 -18.33 -3.83
C GLN A 9 -0.13 -17.50 -4.70
N SER A 10 -0.19 -17.67 -6.03
CA SER A 10 0.62 -16.89 -6.97
C SER A 10 -0.10 -16.70 -8.30
N ARG A 11 0.12 -15.56 -8.96
CA ARG A 11 -0.38 -15.26 -10.31
C ARG A 11 0.55 -14.29 -11.03
N LEU A 12 0.55 -14.30 -12.37
CA LEU A 12 1.36 -13.37 -13.18
C LEU A 12 0.72 -11.99 -13.32
N ASN A 13 -0.60 -11.91 -13.26
CA ASN A 13 -1.33 -10.65 -13.42
C ASN A 13 -1.33 -9.83 -12.12
N SER A 14 -0.13 -9.39 -11.72
CA SER A 14 0.01 -8.37 -10.67
C SER A 14 -0.18 -7.00 -11.28
N SER A 15 -1.04 -6.16 -10.71
CA SER A 15 -1.30 -4.81 -11.21
C SER A 15 -0.09 -3.87 -11.08
N ARG A 16 0.69 -4.03 -10.01
CA ARG A 16 1.85 -3.19 -9.69
C ARG A 16 3.16 -3.67 -10.32
N LEU A 17 3.38 -4.98 -10.41
CA LEU A 17 4.57 -5.59 -11.01
C LEU A 17 4.17 -6.85 -11.77
N PRO A 18 3.69 -6.71 -13.03
CA PRO A 18 3.29 -7.85 -13.85
C PRO A 18 4.44 -8.83 -14.06
N GLY A 19 4.16 -10.13 -13.92
CA GLY A 19 5.15 -11.17 -14.11
C GLY A 19 6.08 -11.42 -12.92
N LYS A 20 5.90 -10.74 -11.78
CA LYS A 20 6.81 -10.82 -10.61
C LYS A 20 7.07 -12.25 -10.14
N ALA A 21 6.08 -13.15 -10.23
CA ALA A 21 6.21 -14.53 -9.80
C ALA A 21 7.36 -15.30 -10.51
N LEU A 22 7.70 -14.90 -11.75
CA LEU A 22 8.78 -15.49 -12.53
C LEU A 22 10.05 -14.60 -12.60
N MET A 23 10.09 -13.47 -11.91
CA MET A 23 11.31 -12.69 -11.78
C MET A 23 12.33 -13.40 -10.90
N THR A 24 13.61 -13.30 -11.26
CA THR A 24 14.69 -14.07 -10.62
C THR A 24 15.19 -13.40 -9.36
N ILE A 25 15.17 -14.13 -8.23
CA ILE A 25 15.80 -13.74 -6.97
C ILE A 25 16.64 -14.94 -6.49
N GLY A 26 17.88 -14.69 -6.10
CA GLY A 26 18.78 -15.76 -5.66
C GLY A 26 19.00 -16.86 -6.71
N GLY A 27 18.94 -16.51 -8.01
CA GLY A 27 19.21 -17.44 -9.10
C GLY A 27 18.02 -18.30 -9.56
N MET A 28 16.83 -18.13 -8.96
CA MET A 28 15.61 -18.86 -9.36
C MET A 28 14.38 -17.96 -9.37
N PRO A 29 13.29 -18.30 -10.08
CA PRO A 29 12.04 -17.56 -10.05
C PRO A 29 11.49 -17.39 -8.63
N LEU A 30 10.91 -16.22 -8.36
CA LEU A 30 10.38 -15.85 -7.05
C LEU A 30 9.45 -16.90 -6.46
N VAL A 31 8.49 -17.41 -7.24
CA VAL A 31 7.53 -18.43 -6.78
C VAL A 31 8.22 -19.76 -6.42
N GLU A 32 9.25 -20.15 -7.14
CA GLU A 32 10.07 -21.33 -6.84
C GLU A 32 10.85 -21.14 -5.54
N LEU A 33 11.48 -19.98 -5.36
CA LEU A 33 12.23 -19.66 -4.13
C LEU A 33 11.32 -19.75 -2.90
N VAL A 34 10.14 -19.14 -2.95
CA VAL A 34 9.14 -19.21 -1.86
C VAL A 34 8.77 -20.67 -1.57
N ALA A 35 8.49 -21.47 -2.61
CA ALA A 35 8.09 -22.87 -2.44
C ALA A 35 9.21 -23.72 -1.82
N ARG A 36 10.44 -23.58 -2.28
CA ARG A 36 11.59 -24.34 -1.76
C ARG A 36 11.93 -23.96 -0.30
N ARG A 37 11.87 -22.68 0.03
CA ARG A 37 12.10 -22.22 1.41
C ARG A 37 11.03 -22.74 2.37
N ALA A 38 9.76 -22.73 1.96
CA ALA A 38 8.66 -23.28 2.75
C ALA A 38 8.76 -24.81 2.94
N ALA A 39 9.38 -25.53 2.01
CA ALA A 39 9.52 -26.98 2.06
C ALA A 39 10.68 -27.49 2.97
N ARG A 40 11.53 -26.60 3.51
CA ARG A 40 12.76 -26.99 4.23
C ARG A 40 12.54 -27.93 5.44
N SER A 41 11.45 -27.77 6.18
CA SER A 41 11.10 -28.66 7.31
C SER A 41 10.35 -29.92 6.90
N GLY A 42 10.31 -30.24 5.61
CA GLY A 42 9.60 -31.40 5.08
C GLY A 42 8.09 -31.21 4.93
N HIS A 43 7.61 -29.97 4.98
CA HIS A 43 6.22 -29.66 4.69
C HIS A 43 5.86 -29.96 3.23
N GLU A 44 4.64 -30.45 3.03
CA GLU A 44 4.09 -30.58 1.69
C GLU A 44 3.74 -29.19 1.13
N VAL A 45 4.29 -28.84 -0.02
CA VAL A 45 4.05 -27.53 -0.65
C VAL A 45 3.27 -27.71 -1.94
N VAL A 46 2.27 -26.86 -2.15
CA VAL A 46 1.48 -26.76 -3.38
C VAL A 46 1.31 -25.29 -3.77
N VAL A 47 1.56 -24.95 -5.02
CA VAL A 47 1.27 -23.62 -5.54
C VAL A 47 -0.14 -23.57 -6.12
N ALA A 48 -0.94 -22.59 -5.69
CA ALA A 48 -2.30 -22.37 -6.18
C ALA A 48 -2.31 -21.16 -7.12
N THR A 49 -2.48 -21.38 -8.41
CA THR A 49 -2.52 -20.35 -9.46
C THR A 49 -3.87 -20.29 -10.17
N SER A 50 -4.06 -19.33 -11.08
CA SER A 50 -5.33 -19.19 -11.80
C SER A 50 -5.39 -20.08 -13.06
N GLU A 51 -6.61 -20.24 -13.60
CA GLU A 51 -6.84 -20.91 -14.90
C GLU A 51 -6.57 -20.00 -16.10
N GLU A 52 -6.22 -18.73 -15.85
CA GLU A 52 -5.91 -17.80 -16.91
C GLU A 52 -4.72 -18.26 -17.76
N HIS A 53 -4.81 -18.07 -19.08
CA HIS A 53 -3.82 -18.60 -20.02
C HIS A 53 -2.38 -18.13 -19.73
N TYR A 54 -2.20 -16.90 -19.22
CA TYR A 54 -0.89 -16.36 -18.91
C TYR A 54 -0.24 -17.05 -17.70
N ASP A 55 -1.04 -17.61 -16.76
CA ASP A 55 -0.52 -18.34 -15.59
C ASP A 55 -0.03 -19.74 -15.95
N GLN A 56 -0.27 -20.22 -17.19
CA GLN A 56 0.34 -21.46 -17.69
C GLN A 56 1.87 -21.43 -17.57
N ARG A 57 2.49 -20.27 -17.70
CA ARG A 57 3.95 -20.11 -17.55
C ARG A 57 4.45 -20.43 -16.13
N ILE A 58 3.63 -20.17 -15.08
CA ILE A 58 3.93 -20.62 -13.72
C ILE A 58 3.88 -22.14 -13.65
N VAL A 59 2.84 -22.74 -14.22
CA VAL A 59 2.65 -24.21 -14.24
C VAL A 59 3.82 -24.88 -14.94
N ASP A 60 4.13 -24.46 -16.17
CA ASP A 60 5.21 -25.04 -16.97
C ASP A 60 6.56 -25.00 -16.24
N HIS A 61 6.84 -23.88 -15.55
CA HIS A 61 8.08 -23.73 -14.79
C HIS A 61 8.10 -24.67 -13.57
N LEU A 62 7.04 -24.67 -12.77
CA LEU A 62 6.99 -25.44 -11.52
C LEU A 62 6.94 -26.95 -11.77
N ASP A 63 6.25 -27.40 -12.83
CA ASP A 63 6.24 -28.78 -13.26
C ASP A 63 7.65 -29.24 -13.66
N ALA A 64 8.41 -28.39 -14.38
CA ALA A 64 9.79 -28.69 -14.77
C ALA A 64 10.74 -28.87 -13.58
N VAL A 65 10.44 -28.24 -12.45
CA VAL A 65 11.25 -28.33 -11.21
C VAL A 65 10.62 -29.22 -10.12
N GLY A 66 9.51 -29.91 -10.44
CA GLY A 66 8.85 -30.90 -9.59
C GLY A 66 8.07 -30.31 -8.40
N ILE A 67 7.59 -29.07 -8.50
CA ILE A 67 6.75 -28.44 -7.48
C ILE A 67 5.27 -28.57 -7.88
N PRO A 68 4.40 -29.20 -7.05
CA PRO A 68 3.00 -29.40 -7.36
C PRO A 68 2.24 -28.07 -7.56
N VAL A 69 1.37 -28.03 -8.57
CA VAL A 69 0.54 -26.87 -8.90
C VAL A 69 -0.93 -27.27 -8.97
N VAL A 70 -1.80 -26.43 -8.44
CA VAL A 70 -3.26 -26.53 -8.60
C VAL A 70 -3.76 -25.24 -9.24
N ARG A 71 -4.67 -25.37 -10.22
CA ARG A 71 -5.30 -24.24 -10.91
C ARG A 71 -6.76 -24.10 -10.51
N GLY A 72 -7.29 -22.90 -10.59
CA GLY A 72 -8.70 -22.61 -10.35
C GLY A 72 -9.06 -21.16 -10.69
N SER A 73 -10.27 -20.74 -10.33
CA SER A 73 -10.79 -19.42 -10.64
C SER A 73 -9.83 -18.28 -10.23
N LEU A 74 -9.75 -17.24 -11.05
CA LEU A 74 -8.96 -16.03 -10.74
C LEU A 74 -9.47 -15.34 -9.48
N ASP A 75 -10.79 -15.18 -9.37
CA ASP A 75 -11.46 -14.42 -8.31
C ASP A 75 -11.76 -15.23 -7.05
N ASP A 76 -11.89 -16.56 -7.21
CA ASP A 76 -12.16 -17.47 -6.09
C ASP A 76 -10.86 -18.14 -5.58
N VAL A 77 -10.05 -17.36 -4.86
CA VAL A 77 -8.80 -17.86 -4.27
C VAL A 77 -9.07 -18.89 -3.18
N LEU A 78 -10.13 -18.69 -2.37
CA LEU A 78 -10.54 -19.66 -1.34
C LEU A 78 -10.86 -21.02 -1.96
N GLY A 79 -11.57 -21.06 -3.08
CA GLY A 79 -11.83 -22.29 -3.83
C GLY A 79 -10.53 -22.96 -4.34
N ARG A 80 -9.52 -22.18 -4.74
CA ARG A 80 -8.19 -22.74 -5.09
C ARG A 80 -7.51 -23.41 -3.88
N PHE A 81 -7.62 -22.82 -2.68
CA PHE A 81 -7.08 -23.44 -1.46
C PHE A 81 -7.80 -24.74 -1.12
N VAL A 82 -9.11 -24.80 -1.26
CA VAL A 82 -9.89 -26.02 -1.06
C VAL A 82 -9.47 -27.11 -2.08
N ALA A 83 -9.29 -26.73 -3.34
CA ALA A 83 -8.81 -27.66 -4.37
C ALA A 83 -7.39 -28.18 -4.08
N ALA A 84 -6.49 -27.33 -3.60
CA ALA A 84 -5.11 -27.67 -3.24
C ALA A 84 -5.00 -28.57 -1.99
N THR A 85 -6.09 -28.70 -1.23
CA THR A 85 -6.12 -29.43 0.05
C THR A 85 -7.16 -30.54 0.10
N ARG A 86 -7.69 -30.96 -1.09
CA ARG A 86 -8.82 -31.94 -1.17
C ARG A 86 -8.54 -33.29 -0.53
N ASP A 87 -7.29 -33.74 -0.55
CA ASP A 87 -6.83 -35.04 -0.01
C ASP A 87 -6.46 -35.00 1.47
N LEU A 88 -6.44 -33.81 2.10
CA LEU A 88 -6.20 -33.68 3.53
C LEU A 88 -7.36 -34.25 4.35
N GLN A 89 -7.04 -34.75 5.53
CA GLN A 89 -8.01 -35.37 6.44
C GLN A 89 -8.37 -34.41 7.59
N PRO A 90 -9.51 -34.58 8.26
CA PRO A 90 -9.82 -33.83 9.47
C PRO A 90 -8.68 -33.83 10.47
N GLY A 91 -8.35 -32.65 11.01
CA GLY A 91 -7.22 -32.45 11.92
C GLY A 91 -5.88 -32.14 11.25
N ASP A 92 -5.80 -32.18 9.90
CA ASP A 92 -4.61 -31.71 9.18
C ASP A 92 -4.53 -30.18 9.19
N THR A 93 -3.32 -29.66 9.02
CA THR A 93 -3.01 -28.23 9.09
C THR A 93 -2.79 -27.66 7.70
N VAL A 94 -3.33 -26.47 7.46
CA VAL A 94 -3.11 -25.68 6.25
C VAL A 94 -2.35 -24.42 6.61
N VAL A 95 -1.32 -24.11 5.82
CA VAL A 95 -0.54 -22.87 5.91
C VAL A 95 -0.77 -22.08 4.63
N ARG A 96 -1.10 -20.80 4.79
CA ARG A 96 -1.21 -19.86 3.68
C ARG A 96 0.06 -19.04 3.57
N LEU A 97 0.65 -19.04 2.39
CA LEU A 97 1.70 -18.11 1.98
C LEU A 97 1.28 -17.38 0.70
N THR A 98 1.88 -16.22 0.47
CA THR A 98 1.78 -15.50 -0.81
C THR A 98 3.09 -15.60 -1.56
N GLY A 99 3.01 -15.79 -2.88
CA GLY A 99 4.15 -16.07 -3.76
C GLY A 99 5.09 -14.89 -4.01
N ASP A 100 4.87 -13.78 -3.31
CA ASP A 100 5.68 -12.56 -3.35
C ASP A 100 6.53 -12.35 -2.08
N ASN A 101 6.52 -13.30 -1.15
CA ASN A 101 7.19 -13.23 0.15
C ASN A 101 8.38 -14.22 0.26
N PRO A 102 9.53 -13.95 -0.37
CA PRO A 102 10.63 -14.91 -0.46
C PRO A 102 11.46 -15.07 0.81
N VAL A 103 11.28 -14.20 1.80
CA VAL A 103 12.10 -14.21 3.02
C VAL A 103 11.59 -15.20 4.06
N GLY A 104 10.26 -15.32 4.20
CA GLY A 104 9.65 -16.31 5.08
C GLY A 104 10.07 -17.74 4.71
N ASP A 105 10.27 -18.58 5.72
CA ASP A 105 10.69 -19.96 5.53
C ASP A 105 9.97 -20.92 6.51
N ALA A 106 10.37 -22.19 6.48
CA ALA A 106 9.77 -23.23 7.29
C ALA A 106 9.87 -22.95 8.80
N ASP A 107 10.94 -22.29 9.27
CA ASP A 107 11.14 -22.00 10.69
C ASP A 107 10.09 -20.99 11.21
N VAL A 108 9.69 -20.01 10.38
CA VAL A 108 8.60 -19.06 10.70
C VAL A 108 7.25 -19.82 10.80
N ILE A 109 7.01 -20.78 9.89
CA ILE A 109 5.80 -21.61 9.89
C ILE A 109 5.74 -22.46 11.16
N ASP A 110 6.82 -23.15 11.50
CA ASP A 110 6.92 -24.05 12.64
C ASP A 110 6.78 -23.31 13.97
N ASP A 111 7.36 -22.12 14.09
CA ASP A 111 7.24 -21.28 15.28
C ASP A 111 5.78 -20.84 15.52
N LEU A 112 5.09 -20.35 14.47
CA LEU A 112 3.69 -19.98 14.57
C LEU A 112 2.79 -21.20 14.90
N ALA A 113 2.96 -22.32 14.21
CA ALA A 113 2.18 -23.54 14.44
C ALA A 113 2.37 -24.06 15.86
N SER A 114 3.61 -24.02 16.39
CA SER A 114 3.92 -24.39 17.76
C SER A 114 3.27 -23.45 18.78
N ALA A 115 3.28 -22.14 18.52
CA ALA A 115 2.64 -21.15 19.39
C ALA A 115 1.11 -21.35 19.43
N MET A 116 0.49 -21.65 18.29
CA MET A 116 -0.95 -21.95 18.21
C MET A 116 -1.31 -23.21 19.03
N ALA A 117 -0.53 -24.28 18.87
CA ALA A 117 -0.76 -25.52 19.60
C ALA A 117 -0.66 -25.33 21.12
N ARG A 118 0.35 -24.59 21.60
CA ARG A 118 0.50 -24.26 23.03
C ARG A 118 -0.67 -23.43 23.58
N GLY A 119 -1.22 -22.51 22.78
CA GLY A 119 -2.28 -21.60 23.21
C GLY A 119 -3.71 -22.08 22.91
N GLY A 120 -3.87 -23.21 22.21
CA GLY A 120 -5.17 -23.74 21.79
C GLY A 120 -5.91 -22.80 20.83
N TYR A 121 -5.20 -22.16 19.88
CA TYR A 121 -5.78 -21.26 18.89
C TYR A 121 -6.18 -22.02 17.63
N ALA A 122 -7.32 -21.66 17.05
CA ALA A 122 -7.85 -22.25 15.82
C ALA A 122 -7.31 -21.59 14.54
N TYR A 123 -6.93 -20.31 14.65
CA TYR A 123 -6.30 -19.54 13.58
C TYR A 123 -5.12 -18.76 14.13
N GLY A 124 -4.01 -18.77 13.44
CA GLY A 124 -2.81 -18.00 13.76
C GLY A 124 -2.28 -17.25 12.57
N ARG A 125 -1.70 -16.08 12.82
CA ARG A 125 -0.96 -15.30 11.83
C ARG A 125 0.21 -14.59 12.48
N ASN A 126 1.21 -14.26 11.68
CA ASN A 126 2.24 -13.36 12.14
C ASN A 126 1.71 -11.91 12.17
N ASP A 127 2.10 -11.16 13.20
CA ASP A 127 1.68 -9.77 13.40
C ASP A 127 2.53 -8.84 12.54
N VAL A 128 2.01 -8.52 11.34
CA VAL A 128 2.69 -7.63 10.38
C VAL A 128 2.84 -6.18 10.86
N SER A 129 2.15 -5.80 11.94
CA SER A 129 2.34 -4.47 12.54
C SER A 129 3.60 -4.38 13.39
N ARG A 130 4.20 -5.53 13.74
CA ARG A 130 5.36 -5.66 14.64
C ARG A 130 6.55 -6.38 14.02
N MET A 131 6.50 -6.68 12.72
CA MET A 131 7.58 -7.35 11.99
C MET A 131 7.58 -6.88 10.52
N PRO A 132 8.67 -7.10 9.77
CA PRO A 132 8.75 -6.70 8.37
C PRO A 132 7.62 -7.28 7.54
N GLU A 133 6.99 -6.45 6.72
CA GLU A 133 5.96 -6.90 5.78
C GLU A 133 6.57 -7.90 4.79
N GLY A 134 5.91 -9.04 4.59
CA GLY A 134 6.37 -10.11 3.72
C GLY A 134 7.15 -11.23 4.44
N LEU A 135 7.30 -11.17 5.76
CA LEU A 135 7.92 -12.25 6.53
C LEU A 135 6.91 -13.30 7.01
N GLY A 136 5.62 -12.98 7.10
CA GLY A 136 4.64 -13.77 7.81
C GLY A 136 3.92 -14.84 6.98
N CYS A 137 3.27 -15.74 7.74
CA CYS A 137 2.35 -16.76 7.24
C CYS A 137 1.05 -16.78 8.07
N GLU A 138 0.07 -17.54 7.59
CA GLU A 138 -1.19 -17.80 8.29
C GLU A 138 -1.41 -19.31 8.40
N VAL A 139 -1.85 -19.79 9.58
CA VAL A 139 -2.02 -21.20 9.89
C VAL A 139 -3.43 -21.46 10.42
N PHE A 140 -4.09 -22.52 9.94
CA PHE A 140 -5.44 -22.93 10.34
C PHE A 140 -5.69 -24.40 10.00
N SER A 141 -6.80 -24.97 10.51
CA SER A 141 -7.13 -26.36 10.22
C SER A 141 -7.80 -26.52 8.85
N ILE A 142 -7.70 -27.71 8.26
CA ILE A 142 -8.45 -28.06 7.05
C ILE A 142 -9.97 -28.02 7.30
N ASP A 143 -10.42 -28.33 8.51
CA ASP A 143 -11.83 -28.31 8.86
C ASP A 143 -12.39 -26.89 8.84
N ASP A 144 -11.61 -25.91 9.35
CA ASP A 144 -11.96 -24.49 9.33
C ASP A 144 -11.90 -23.91 7.91
N LEU A 145 -10.94 -24.33 7.08
CA LEU A 145 -10.91 -23.95 5.67
C LEU A 145 -12.18 -24.41 4.94
N ARG A 146 -12.59 -25.66 5.14
CA ARG A 146 -13.83 -26.22 4.55
C ARG A 146 -15.08 -25.53 5.10
N ARG A 147 -15.05 -25.11 6.34
CA ARG A 147 -16.13 -24.31 6.93
C ARG A 147 -16.19 -22.91 6.31
N ALA A 148 -15.05 -22.25 6.17
CA ALA A 148 -14.97 -20.96 5.48
C ALA A 148 -15.50 -21.06 4.04
N ASP A 149 -15.16 -22.10 3.31
CA ASP A 149 -15.64 -22.31 1.92
C ASP A 149 -17.17 -22.38 1.81
N ARG A 150 -17.83 -23.02 2.79
CA ARG A 150 -19.31 -23.12 2.83
C ARG A 150 -20.00 -21.82 3.28
N GLU A 151 -19.36 -21.04 4.15
CA GLU A 151 -19.99 -19.91 4.85
C GLU A 151 -19.54 -18.54 4.31
N ALA A 152 -18.41 -18.44 3.62
CA ALA A 152 -17.90 -17.20 3.04
C ALA A 152 -18.63 -16.90 1.73
N THR A 153 -19.49 -15.88 1.73
CA THR A 153 -20.35 -15.51 0.59
C THR A 153 -19.92 -14.20 -0.08
N THR A 154 -19.05 -13.40 0.55
CA THR A 154 -18.61 -12.12 -0.03
C THR A 154 -17.44 -12.33 -0.99
N ALA A 155 -17.35 -11.50 -2.05
CA ALA A 155 -16.21 -11.50 -2.97
C ALA A 155 -14.89 -11.28 -2.21
N TYR A 156 -14.89 -10.40 -1.22
CA TYR A 156 -13.73 -10.12 -0.38
C TYR A 156 -13.22 -11.36 0.38
N ASP A 157 -14.11 -12.14 1.00
CA ASP A 157 -13.73 -13.38 1.68
C ASP A 157 -13.19 -14.44 0.71
N ARG A 158 -13.80 -14.52 -0.48
CA ARG A 158 -13.40 -15.49 -1.53
C ARG A 158 -12.02 -15.14 -2.11
N GLU A 159 -11.74 -13.85 -2.33
CA GLU A 159 -10.46 -13.38 -2.86
C GLU A 159 -9.33 -13.46 -1.83
N HIS A 160 -9.58 -13.08 -0.58
CA HIS A 160 -8.53 -12.96 0.44
C HIS A 160 -8.35 -14.19 1.33
N VAL A 161 -9.17 -15.24 1.19
CA VAL A 161 -9.11 -16.56 1.86
C VAL A 161 -9.42 -16.51 3.36
N THR A 162 -8.69 -15.69 4.12
CA THR A 162 -8.67 -15.73 5.59
C THR A 162 -9.57 -14.71 6.33
N PRO A 163 -10.21 -13.70 5.71
CA PRO A 163 -11.02 -12.74 6.47
C PRO A 163 -12.19 -13.40 7.21
N TRP A 164 -12.82 -14.43 6.61
CA TRP A 164 -13.86 -15.20 7.29
C TRP A 164 -13.31 -15.90 8.54
N LEU A 165 -12.14 -16.56 8.45
CA LEU A 165 -11.47 -17.24 9.55
C LEU A 165 -11.16 -16.28 10.70
N ARG A 166 -10.61 -15.11 10.39
CA ARG A 166 -10.27 -14.07 11.37
C ARG A 166 -11.47 -13.58 12.16
N ARG A 167 -12.64 -13.45 11.52
CA ARG A 167 -13.86 -12.98 12.19
C ARG A 167 -14.56 -14.05 13.03
N ASN A 168 -14.36 -15.31 12.71
CA ASN A 168 -15.15 -16.40 13.29
C ASN A 168 -14.37 -17.34 14.22
N LEU A 169 -13.04 -17.24 14.25
CA LEU A 169 -12.18 -18.11 15.03
C LEU A 169 -11.39 -17.36 16.11
N ARG A 170 -11.00 -18.09 17.16
CA ARG A 170 -10.04 -17.54 18.13
C ARG A 170 -8.68 -17.38 17.48
N THR A 171 -8.24 -16.14 17.34
CA THR A 171 -7.04 -15.73 16.59
C THR A 171 -5.85 -15.54 17.49
N LEU A 172 -4.66 -15.97 17.04
CA LEU A 172 -3.35 -15.64 17.57
C LEU A 172 -2.64 -14.67 16.60
N ASP A 173 -2.29 -13.49 17.08
CA ASP A 173 -1.30 -12.60 16.45
C ASP A 173 0.07 -12.90 17.09
N HIS A 174 1.01 -13.44 16.30
CA HIS A 174 2.29 -13.96 16.79
C HIS A 174 3.47 -13.22 16.17
N VAL A 175 4.49 -12.97 16.99
CA VAL A 175 5.79 -12.45 16.56
C VAL A 175 6.86 -13.44 16.99
N PRO A 176 7.66 -14.00 16.07
CA PRO A 176 8.78 -14.86 16.44
C PRO A 176 9.75 -14.15 17.40
N ALA A 177 10.25 -14.87 18.40
CA ALA A 177 11.15 -14.29 19.39
C ALA A 177 12.45 -13.70 18.78
N GLN A 178 12.87 -14.22 17.64
CA GLN A 178 14.04 -13.75 16.90
C GLN A 178 13.73 -12.56 15.97
N SER A 179 12.46 -12.13 15.87
CA SER A 179 12.10 -11.02 14.99
C SER A 179 12.71 -9.71 15.51
N PRO A 180 13.44 -8.97 14.67
CA PRO A 180 13.93 -7.67 15.06
C PRO A 180 12.76 -6.70 15.27
N THR A 181 12.76 -6.00 16.38
CA THR A 181 11.69 -5.06 16.75
C THR A 181 11.91 -3.66 16.16
N ASP A 182 13.13 -3.35 15.76
CA ASP A 182 13.53 -2.06 15.19
C ASP A 182 13.21 -1.91 13.69
N ILE A 183 12.89 -3.00 13.01
CA ILE A 183 12.62 -3.02 11.56
C ILE A 183 11.23 -3.52 11.19
N HIS A 184 10.27 -3.47 12.11
CA HIS A 184 8.89 -3.95 11.87
C HIS A 184 8.18 -3.24 10.71
N ARG A 185 8.63 -2.04 10.31
CA ARG A 185 8.07 -1.27 9.19
C ARG A 185 8.77 -1.51 7.87
N PHE A 186 9.83 -2.30 7.84
CA PHE A 186 10.56 -2.57 6.63
C PHE A 186 9.90 -3.68 5.82
N ARG A 187 10.02 -3.58 4.51
CA ARG A 187 9.37 -4.49 3.57
C ARG A 187 10.37 -5.50 3.05
N CYS A 188 9.98 -6.76 3.08
CA CYS A 188 10.66 -7.86 2.41
C CYS A 188 9.73 -8.66 1.46
N THR A 189 8.54 -8.11 1.16
CA THR A 189 7.67 -8.56 0.07
C THR A 189 8.11 -7.96 -1.26
N VAL A 190 7.71 -8.55 -2.37
CA VAL A 190 7.96 -8.06 -3.75
C VAL A 190 6.65 -7.63 -4.38
N ASP A 191 6.33 -6.35 -4.29
CA ASP A 191 5.10 -5.80 -4.87
C ASP A 191 5.34 -4.82 -6.01
N VAL A 192 6.39 -4.03 -5.89
CA VAL A 192 6.83 -3.06 -6.90
C VAL A 192 8.26 -3.33 -7.30
N LEU A 193 8.73 -2.67 -8.37
CA LEU A 193 10.10 -2.89 -8.86
C LEU A 193 11.16 -2.61 -7.78
N ASN A 194 10.91 -1.63 -6.93
CA ASN A 194 11.83 -1.26 -5.86
C ASN A 194 11.97 -2.37 -4.80
N ASP A 195 10.84 -2.97 -4.41
CA ASP A 195 10.86 -4.14 -3.53
C ASP A 195 11.69 -5.27 -4.16
N TYR A 196 11.51 -5.51 -5.46
CA TYR A 196 12.28 -6.53 -6.19
C TYR A 196 13.79 -6.24 -6.14
N VAL A 197 14.20 -4.99 -6.37
CA VAL A 197 15.62 -4.60 -6.30
C VAL A 197 16.17 -4.81 -4.90
N ARG A 198 15.48 -4.33 -3.87
CA ARG A 198 15.88 -4.46 -2.46
C ARG A 198 15.98 -5.93 -2.04
N VAL A 199 14.95 -6.72 -2.31
CA VAL A 199 14.94 -8.15 -1.96
C VAL A 199 15.99 -8.91 -2.75
N SER A 200 16.21 -8.60 -4.04
CA SER A 200 17.31 -9.19 -4.82
C SER A 200 18.68 -8.89 -4.19
N ARG A 201 18.89 -7.68 -3.66
CA ARG A 201 20.13 -7.32 -2.95
C ARG A 201 20.28 -8.10 -1.63
N MET A 202 19.18 -8.35 -0.90
CA MET A 202 19.22 -9.20 0.30
C MET A 202 19.74 -10.61 0.00
N PHE A 203 19.40 -11.17 -1.16
CA PHE A 203 19.89 -12.47 -1.62
C PHE A 203 21.22 -12.39 -2.40
N GLY A 204 21.72 -11.21 -2.67
CA GLY A 204 22.98 -11.00 -3.41
C GLY A 204 24.18 -11.67 -2.73
N GLY A 205 24.94 -12.49 -3.49
CA GLY A 205 26.10 -13.20 -2.95
C GLY A 205 25.80 -14.32 -1.95
N VAL A 206 24.52 -14.69 -1.76
CA VAL A 206 24.14 -15.82 -0.92
C VAL A 206 24.44 -17.12 -1.67
N ALA A 207 25.22 -18.02 -1.07
CA ALA A 207 25.60 -19.29 -1.70
C ALA A 207 24.42 -20.23 -1.88
N ASP A 208 23.52 -20.30 -0.88
CA ASP A 208 22.29 -21.09 -0.95
C ASP A 208 21.09 -20.23 -0.51
N PRO A 209 20.35 -19.66 -1.47
CA PRO A 209 19.20 -18.80 -1.20
C PRO A 209 18.01 -19.56 -0.59
N VAL A 210 17.97 -20.87 -0.71
CA VAL A 210 16.94 -21.70 -0.07
C VAL A 210 17.29 -21.95 1.42
N ALA A 211 18.54 -22.25 1.72
CA ALA A 211 18.98 -22.65 3.04
C ALA A 211 19.28 -21.46 3.99
N ILE A 212 19.56 -20.26 3.45
CA ILE A 212 19.84 -19.11 4.33
C ILE A 212 18.70 -18.87 5.32
N PRO A 213 18.98 -18.78 6.64
CA PRO A 213 17.98 -18.48 7.64
C PRO A 213 17.31 -17.12 7.37
N TRP A 214 16.02 -17.01 7.67
CA TRP A 214 15.31 -15.74 7.57
C TRP A 214 15.91 -14.65 8.47
N THR A 215 16.49 -15.02 9.62
CA THR A 215 17.18 -14.11 10.54
C THR A 215 18.37 -13.43 9.89
N ASP A 216 19.17 -14.18 9.13
CA ASP A 216 20.33 -13.64 8.42
C ASP A 216 19.91 -12.68 7.30
N LEU A 217 18.77 -12.98 6.66
CA LEU A 217 18.16 -12.05 5.68
C LEU A 217 17.65 -10.77 6.36
N MET A 218 17.17 -10.85 7.62
CA MET A 218 16.79 -9.65 8.39
C MET A 218 18.01 -8.79 8.74
N ASP A 219 19.16 -9.40 9.07
CA ASP A 219 20.39 -8.64 9.30
C ASP A 219 20.85 -7.93 8.01
N ARG A 220 20.78 -8.60 6.87
CA ARG A 220 21.06 -7.99 5.56
C ARG A 220 20.07 -6.87 5.23
N LEU A 221 18.78 -7.05 5.52
CA LEU A 221 17.78 -5.99 5.37
C LEU A 221 18.14 -4.78 6.23
N ARG A 222 18.55 -4.99 7.49
CA ARG A 222 18.95 -3.91 8.39
C ARG A 222 20.15 -3.13 7.84
N GLU A 223 21.13 -3.80 7.22
CA GLU A 223 22.27 -3.15 6.60
C GLU A 223 21.84 -2.29 5.39
N LEU A 224 21.01 -2.84 4.51
CA LEU A 224 20.47 -2.10 3.35
C LEU A 224 19.70 -0.85 3.79
N ILE A 225 18.94 -0.96 4.88
CA ILE A 225 18.15 0.16 5.42
C ILE A 225 19.05 1.27 5.99
N ARG A 226 20.17 0.94 6.60
CA ARG A 226 21.14 1.95 7.05
C ARG A 226 21.70 2.77 5.89
N GLU A 227 21.80 2.16 4.70
CA GLU A 227 22.29 2.82 3.50
C GLU A 227 21.20 3.61 2.77
N GLU A 228 19.98 3.06 2.67
CA GLU A 228 18.91 3.56 1.79
C GLU A 228 17.75 4.23 2.56
N GLY A 229 17.66 4.03 3.87
CA GLY A 229 16.51 4.40 4.67
C GLY A 229 15.32 3.42 4.57
N PRO A 230 14.30 3.57 5.43
CA PRO A 230 13.12 2.72 5.43
C PRO A 230 12.24 2.99 4.20
N SER A 231 11.56 1.95 3.70
CA SER A 231 10.51 2.16 2.70
C SER A 231 9.30 2.83 3.31
N VAL A 232 8.70 3.74 2.57
CA VAL A 232 7.40 4.32 2.91
C VAL A 232 6.34 3.20 2.91
N PRO A 233 5.57 3.02 3.99
CA PRO A 233 4.52 1.99 4.04
C PRO A 233 3.44 2.21 2.98
N THR A 234 2.70 1.16 2.64
CA THR A 234 1.54 1.24 1.74
C THR A 234 0.26 0.86 2.48
N ARG A 235 -0.84 1.52 2.12
CA ARG A 235 -2.20 1.15 2.55
C ARG A 235 -3.02 0.78 1.32
N ASP A 236 -3.80 -0.29 1.41
CA ASP A 236 -4.78 -0.64 0.39
C ASP A 236 -6.17 -0.17 0.81
N ARG A 237 -6.84 0.53 -0.10
CA ARG A 237 -8.23 0.93 0.07
C ARG A 237 -8.95 0.74 -1.26
N SER A 238 -10.01 -0.05 -1.26
CA SER A 238 -10.78 -0.36 -2.48
C SER A 238 -9.94 -0.97 -3.61
N GLY A 239 -8.88 -1.72 -3.31
CA GLY A 239 -7.98 -2.29 -4.33
C GLY A 239 -7.01 -1.28 -4.97
N LEU A 240 -6.86 -0.08 -4.40
CA LEU A 240 -5.76 0.84 -4.70
C LEU A 240 -4.72 0.77 -3.58
N GLY A 241 -3.60 0.10 -3.84
CA GLY A 241 -2.44 0.12 -2.97
C GLY A 241 -1.66 1.42 -3.17
N GLN A 242 -1.68 2.30 -2.18
CA GLN A 242 -1.04 3.61 -2.22
C GLN A 242 -0.03 3.74 -1.08
N SER A 243 1.16 4.31 -1.35
CA SER A 243 2.09 4.66 -0.27
C SER A 243 1.45 5.68 0.66
N VAL A 244 1.74 5.60 1.96
CA VAL A 244 1.19 6.56 2.94
C VAL A 244 1.70 7.98 2.72
N LEU A 245 2.74 8.16 1.91
CA LEU A 245 3.24 9.46 1.44
C LEU A 245 3.13 9.50 -0.09
N LEU A 246 2.53 10.54 -0.63
CA LEU A 246 2.53 10.89 -2.05
C LEU A 246 3.41 12.09 -2.28
N LEU A 247 4.08 12.13 -3.44
CA LEU A 247 4.81 13.33 -3.85
C LEU A 247 3.84 14.31 -4.50
N GLY A 248 3.69 15.50 -3.90
CA GLY A 248 2.93 16.61 -4.45
C GLY A 248 3.70 17.29 -5.60
N GLY A 249 3.02 17.57 -6.71
CA GLY A 249 3.61 18.10 -7.93
C GLY A 249 3.78 19.61 -7.99
N THR A 250 3.24 20.36 -7.04
CA THR A 250 3.27 21.83 -7.06
C THR A 250 4.70 22.39 -7.15
N GLN A 251 5.66 21.76 -6.45
CA GLN A 251 7.08 22.14 -6.48
C GLN A 251 7.81 21.71 -7.76
N LEU A 252 7.20 20.86 -8.57
CA LEU A 252 7.78 20.42 -9.84
C LEU A 252 7.54 21.42 -10.98
N ALA A 253 6.64 22.41 -10.78
CA ALA A 253 6.28 23.42 -11.77
C ALA A 253 7.35 24.53 -11.91
N GLY A 254 7.32 25.23 -13.05
CA GLY A 254 8.07 26.48 -13.21
C GLY A 254 9.49 26.35 -13.77
N VAL A 255 9.86 25.21 -14.35
CA VAL A 255 11.24 24.93 -14.75
C VAL A 255 11.47 24.86 -16.27
N GLY A 256 10.51 25.19 -17.11
CA GLY A 256 10.69 25.23 -18.57
C GLY A 256 10.80 23.86 -19.27
N ALA A 257 11.15 23.86 -20.57
CA ALA A 257 11.06 22.69 -21.45
C ALA A 257 12.01 21.52 -21.17
N SER A 258 12.98 21.68 -20.26
CA SER A 258 13.88 20.60 -19.82
C SER A 258 13.83 20.50 -18.30
N PRO A 259 13.44 19.34 -17.73
CA PRO A 259 13.42 19.18 -16.29
C PRO A 259 14.84 19.29 -15.77
N PRO A 260 15.05 20.01 -14.66
CA PRO A 260 16.35 20.03 -14.00
C PRO A 260 16.80 18.63 -13.61
N PRO A 261 18.09 18.35 -13.57
CA PRO A 261 18.63 17.11 -13.02
C PRO A 261 18.05 16.80 -11.64
N GLU A 262 17.77 17.84 -10.84
CA GLU A 262 17.22 17.76 -9.49
C GLU A 262 15.85 17.12 -9.45
N VAL A 263 14.95 17.42 -10.40
CA VAL A 263 13.60 16.79 -10.46
C VAL A 263 13.71 15.31 -10.76
N ARG A 264 14.66 14.92 -11.63
CA ARG A 264 14.90 13.49 -11.90
C ARG A 264 15.45 12.77 -10.68
N ALA A 265 16.40 13.38 -9.98
CA ALA A 265 16.97 12.83 -8.76
C ALA A 265 15.88 12.68 -7.68
N LEU A 266 15.04 13.70 -7.51
CA LEU A 266 13.90 13.68 -6.59
C LEU A 266 12.93 12.52 -6.90
N LEU A 267 12.54 12.35 -8.17
CA LEU A 267 11.67 11.26 -8.59
C LEU A 267 12.32 9.89 -8.42
N ALA A 268 13.60 9.75 -8.75
CA ALA A 268 14.33 8.51 -8.53
C ALA A 268 14.36 8.15 -7.05
N HIS A 269 14.70 9.12 -6.20
CA HIS A 269 14.73 8.95 -4.76
C HIS A 269 13.33 8.61 -4.20
N ALA A 270 12.27 9.31 -4.65
CA ALA A 270 10.89 9.00 -4.26
C ALA A 270 10.52 7.55 -4.58
N ALA A 271 10.84 7.12 -5.80
CA ALA A 271 10.59 5.74 -6.21
C ALA A 271 11.42 4.75 -5.38
N ASP A 272 12.68 5.05 -5.06
CA ASP A 272 13.57 4.21 -4.27
C ASP A 272 13.13 4.13 -2.80
N ARG A 273 12.45 5.14 -2.29
CA ARG A 273 11.83 5.13 -0.96
C ARG A 273 10.45 4.44 -0.94
N GLY A 274 9.98 3.93 -2.07
CA GLY A 274 8.70 3.21 -2.16
C GLY A 274 7.47 4.12 -2.27
N ILE A 275 7.65 5.41 -2.62
CA ILE A 275 6.53 6.29 -2.97
C ILE A 275 5.93 5.79 -4.29
N THR A 276 4.64 5.50 -4.28
CA THR A 276 3.96 4.83 -5.40
C THR A 276 3.17 5.78 -6.29
N HIS A 277 2.83 6.98 -5.81
CA HIS A 277 1.99 7.92 -6.54
C HIS A 277 2.54 9.34 -6.48
N VAL A 278 2.30 10.07 -7.57
CA VAL A 278 2.55 11.51 -7.68
C VAL A 278 1.21 12.20 -7.91
N GLU A 279 0.91 13.20 -7.09
CA GLU A 279 -0.24 14.07 -7.26
C GLU A 279 0.19 15.29 -8.10
N VAL A 280 -0.47 15.52 -9.21
CA VAL A 280 -0.21 16.64 -10.09
C VAL A 280 -1.50 17.21 -10.61
N GLY A 281 -1.51 18.47 -10.98
CA GLY A 281 -2.70 19.09 -11.52
C GLY A 281 -2.45 20.22 -12.47
N ARG A 282 -3.51 20.58 -13.16
CA ARG A 282 -3.53 21.71 -14.10
C ARG A 282 -3.36 23.07 -13.40
N ALA A 283 -3.60 23.13 -12.09
CA ALA A 283 -3.32 24.31 -11.29
C ALA A 283 -1.83 24.46 -10.94
N ASP A 284 -1.05 23.38 -11.07
CA ASP A 284 0.38 23.33 -10.75
C ASP A 284 1.26 23.77 -11.94
N GLY A 285 0.75 24.60 -12.84
CA GLY A 285 1.50 25.14 -13.97
C GLY A 285 1.88 24.08 -15.01
N ASP A 286 3.18 23.88 -15.23
CA ASP A 286 3.75 22.94 -16.20
C ASP A 286 4.24 21.61 -15.59
N ALA A 287 3.88 21.32 -14.34
CA ALA A 287 4.34 20.13 -13.62
C ALA A 287 4.09 18.82 -14.39
N GLU A 288 2.95 18.66 -15.06
CA GLU A 288 2.63 17.49 -15.87
C GLU A 288 3.61 17.34 -17.07
N ALA A 289 3.92 18.44 -17.73
CA ALA A 289 4.88 18.45 -18.84
C ALA A 289 6.32 18.20 -18.37
N VAL A 290 6.70 18.72 -17.20
CA VAL A 290 7.99 18.46 -16.54
C VAL A 290 8.13 16.98 -16.22
N LEU A 291 7.11 16.33 -15.63
CA LEU A 291 7.12 14.89 -15.39
C LEU A 291 7.33 14.08 -16.66
N ARG A 292 6.64 14.44 -17.75
CA ARG A 292 6.86 13.81 -19.05
C ARG A 292 8.28 14.02 -19.57
N ALA A 293 8.81 15.24 -19.44
CA ALA A 293 10.15 15.59 -19.90
C ALA A 293 11.28 15.00 -19.04
N CYS A 294 11.01 14.48 -17.85
CA CYS A 294 11.96 13.66 -17.08
C CYS A 294 12.43 12.40 -17.81
N GLY A 295 11.81 12.08 -18.93
CA GLY A 295 12.40 11.47 -20.13
C GLY A 295 12.77 9.98 -20.05
N GLU A 296 12.81 9.39 -18.87
CA GLU A 296 12.99 7.94 -18.76
C GLU A 296 11.63 7.27 -18.58
N PRO A 297 11.11 6.62 -19.65
CA PRO A 297 9.83 5.92 -19.55
C PRO A 297 9.79 4.91 -18.38
N GLN A 298 10.96 4.43 -17.96
CA GLN A 298 11.11 3.50 -16.86
C GLN A 298 10.88 4.17 -15.50
N LEU A 299 11.39 5.39 -15.27
CA LEU A 299 11.23 6.11 -14.02
C LEU A 299 9.77 6.57 -13.82
N THR A 300 9.23 7.27 -14.82
CA THR A 300 7.86 7.79 -14.72
C THR A 300 6.79 6.71 -14.71
N LYS A 301 7.07 5.51 -15.27
CA LYS A 301 6.18 4.35 -15.18
C LYS A 301 6.15 3.69 -13.80
N ARG A 302 7.06 4.04 -12.91
CA ARG A 302 7.08 3.54 -11.53
C ARG A 302 5.96 4.14 -10.68
N PHE A 303 5.33 5.25 -11.14
CA PHE A 303 4.30 5.95 -10.39
C PHE A 303 2.91 5.81 -11.02
N GLY A 304 1.90 5.66 -10.14
CA GLY A 304 0.54 6.05 -10.44
C GLY A 304 0.41 7.58 -10.37
N TYR A 305 -0.52 8.15 -11.13
CA TYR A 305 -0.78 9.59 -11.10
C TYR A 305 -2.15 9.88 -10.54
N VAL A 306 -2.23 10.81 -9.59
CA VAL A 306 -3.46 11.46 -9.17
C VAL A 306 -3.50 12.80 -9.90
N SER A 307 -4.37 12.92 -10.90
CA SER A 307 -4.45 14.13 -11.74
C SER A 307 -5.56 15.03 -11.23
N ARG A 308 -5.21 16.25 -10.80
CA ARG A 308 -6.16 17.26 -10.38
C ARG A 308 -6.64 18.06 -11.59
N VAL A 309 -7.94 18.03 -11.82
CA VAL A 309 -8.59 18.84 -12.86
C VAL A 309 -8.41 20.32 -12.50
N ARG A 310 -8.14 21.18 -13.50
CA ARG A 310 -8.07 22.62 -13.25
C ARG A 310 -9.35 23.12 -12.55
N PRO A 311 -9.26 24.16 -11.71
CA PRO A 311 -10.46 24.80 -11.17
C PRO A 311 -11.40 25.22 -12.30
N LEU A 312 -12.65 24.77 -12.26
CA LEU A 312 -13.63 25.04 -13.33
C LEU A 312 -14.36 26.35 -13.09
N GLY A 313 -14.74 26.66 -11.85
CA GLY A 313 -15.41 27.90 -11.50
C GLY A 313 -16.67 28.15 -12.34
N ALA A 314 -16.67 29.19 -13.18
CA ALA A 314 -17.79 29.50 -14.07
C ALA A 314 -18.08 28.39 -15.10
N ASP A 315 -17.06 27.64 -15.50
CA ASP A 315 -17.16 26.56 -16.49
C ASP A 315 -17.68 25.24 -15.85
N ALA A 316 -17.96 25.20 -14.55
CA ALA A 316 -18.39 24.00 -13.84
C ALA A 316 -19.72 23.40 -14.35
N HIS A 317 -20.47 24.14 -15.15
CA HIS A 317 -21.71 23.67 -15.80
C HIS A 317 -21.47 23.08 -17.20
N ASP A 318 -20.26 23.26 -17.76
CA ASP A 318 -19.90 22.73 -19.07
C ASP A 318 -19.12 21.40 -18.92
N PRO A 319 -19.70 20.25 -19.27
CA PRO A 319 -19.02 18.97 -19.22
C PRO A 319 -17.81 18.90 -20.17
N LEU A 320 -17.74 19.72 -21.22
CA LEU A 320 -16.57 19.77 -22.11
C LEU A 320 -15.36 20.41 -21.42
N ALA A 321 -15.57 21.26 -20.42
CA ALA A 321 -14.47 21.88 -19.68
C ALA A 321 -13.68 20.84 -18.87
N VAL A 322 -14.36 19.90 -18.21
CA VAL A 322 -13.69 18.81 -17.49
C VAL A 322 -13.03 17.83 -18.45
N GLU A 323 -13.72 17.50 -19.56
CA GLU A 323 -13.14 16.66 -20.62
C GLU A 323 -11.85 17.24 -21.17
N ALA A 324 -11.86 18.51 -21.58
CA ALA A 324 -10.68 19.19 -22.09
C ALA A 324 -9.52 19.22 -21.09
N SER A 325 -9.83 19.34 -19.78
CA SER A 325 -8.80 19.28 -18.73
C SER A 325 -8.18 17.89 -18.61
N VAL A 326 -8.99 16.84 -18.55
CA VAL A 326 -8.53 15.44 -18.43
C VAL A 326 -7.72 15.02 -19.66
N GLU A 327 -8.24 15.27 -20.87
CA GLU A 327 -7.55 14.93 -22.12
C GLU A 327 -6.21 15.66 -22.26
N ARG A 328 -6.17 16.90 -21.81
CA ARG A 328 -4.91 17.64 -21.80
C ARG A 328 -3.92 17.07 -20.78
N SER A 329 -4.36 16.66 -19.59
CA SER A 329 -3.50 15.98 -18.62
C SER A 329 -2.93 14.68 -19.19
N PHE A 330 -3.74 13.88 -19.89
CA PHE A 330 -3.24 12.68 -20.58
C PHE A 330 -2.16 13.01 -21.62
N ALA A 331 -2.40 14.06 -22.42
CA ALA A 331 -1.45 14.50 -23.44
C ALA A 331 -0.14 15.02 -22.82
N GLU A 332 -0.22 15.83 -21.76
CA GLU A 332 0.94 16.43 -21.11
C GLU A 332 1.73 15.41 -20.29
N LEU A 333 1.07 14.49 -19.56
CA LEU A 333 1.74 13.37 -18.87
C LEU A 333 2.27 12.30 -19.85
N GLY A 334 1.77 12.28 -21.11
CA GLY A 334 2.08 11.20 -22.05
C GLY A 334 1.53 9.85 -21.59
N ARG A 335 0.36 9.85 -20.95
CA ARG A 335 -0.30 8.67 -20.39
C ARG A 335 -1.67 8.45 -20.99
N ARG A 336 -2.11 7.20 -21.01
CA ARG A 336 -3.48 6.81 -21.40
C ARG A 336 -4.37 6.49 -20.20
N SER A 337 -3.80 6.45 -19.01
CA SER A 337 -4.55 6.19 -17.78
C SER A 337 -3.89 6.81 -16.56
N VAL A 338 -4.71 7.16 -15.57
CA VAL A 338 -4.31 7.68 -14.26
C VAL A 338 -5.02 6.91 -13.14
N ALA A 339 -4.42 6.90 -11.95
CA ALA A 339 -4.98 6.25 -10.76
C ALA A 339 -6.24 6.98 -10.27
N ALA A 340 -6.24 8.31 -10.31
CA ALA A 340 -7.42 9.10 -10.01
C ALA A 340 -7.46 10.39 -10.83
N ALA A 341 -8.67 10.85 -11.16
CA ALA A 341 -8.94 12.20 -11.65
C ALA A 341 -9.81 12.92 -10.62
N VAL A 342 -9.33 14.04 -10.09
CA VAL A 342 -9.89 14.72 -8.93
C VAL A 342 -10.29 16.14 -9.28
N LEU A 343 -11.55 16.52 -9.08
CA LEU A 343 -11.96 17.92 -9.15
C LEU A 343 -11.33 18.73 -8.04
N ASP A 344 -10.81 19.90 -8.34
CA ASP A 344 -10.08 20.76 -7.40
C ASP A 344 -10.96 21.33 -6.28
N ASP A 345 -12.28 21.40 -6.50
CA ASP A 345 -13.25 21.90 -5.53
C ASP A 345 -14.58 21.14 -5.66
N LEU A 346 -15.23 20.87 -4.50
CA LEU A 346 -16.54 20.23 -4.45
C LEU A 346 -17.60 21.01 -5.21
N SER A 347 -17.49 22.34 -5.25
CA SER A 347 -18.44 23.21 -6.00
C SER A 347 -18.40 22.98 -7.50
N ASP A 348 -17.32 22.40 -8.04
CA ASP A 348 -17.18 22.04 -9.45
C ASP A 348 -17.89 20.72 -9.80
N ALA A 349 -18.29 19.92 -8.81
CA ALA A 349 -18.97 18.64 -8.98
C ALA A 349 -20.46 18.79 -9.38
N ARG A 350 -20.73 19.61 -10.42
CA ARG A 350 -22.08 19.76 -10.96
C ARG A 350 -22.52 18.47 -11.66
N PRO A 351 -23.81 18.14 -11.71
CA PRO A 351 -24.28 16.84 -12.20
C PRO A 351 -23.74 16.45 -13.57
N ALA A 352 -23.76 17.34 -14.55
CA ALA A 352 -23.27 17.05 -15.90
C ALA A 352 -21.73 16.88 -15.95
N THR A 353 -20.99 17.70 -15.23
CA THR A 353 -19.52 17.65 -15.11
C THR A 353 -19.08 16.37 -14.38
N TRP A 354 -19.75 16.06 -13.28
CA TRP A 354 -19.47 14.83 -12.52
C TRP A 354 -19.74 13.58 -13.34
N GLU A 355 -20.86 13.52 -14.04
CA GLU A 355 -21.22 12.39 -14.92
C GLU A 355 -20.20 12.22 -16.06
N ARG A 356 -19.73 13.34 -16.66
CA ARG A 356 -18.70 13.30 -17.68
C ARG A 356 -17.37 12.77 -17.14
N LEU A 357 -16.99 13.20 -15.95
CA LEU A 357 -15.76 12.70 -15.29
C LEU A 357 -15.87 11.19 -14.99
N ARG A 358 -17.02 10.73 -14.51
CA ARG A 358 -17.27 9.30 -14.26
C ARG A 358 -17.22 8.43 -15.50
N ALA A 359 -17.54 8.97 -16.67
CA ALA A 359 -17.49 8.22 -17.92
C ALA A 359 -16.08 7.66 -18.21
N TYR A 360 -15.02 8.33 -17.78
CA TYR A 360 -13.65 7.85 -17.91
C TYR A 360 -13.34 6.59 -17.09
N VAL A 361 -14.07 6.34 -16.01
CA VAL A 361 -13.92 5.09 -15.24
C VAL A 361 -14.47 3.93 -16.07
N GLY A 362 -15.60 4.12 -16.75
CA GLY A 362 -16.18 3.12 -17.63
C GLY A 362 -15.30 2.78 -18.85
N GLY A 363 -14.52 3.74 -19.32
CA GLY A 363 -13.54 3.56 -20.42
C GLY A 363 -12.22 2.94 -19.97
N GLY A 364 -11.94 2.91 -18.66
CA GLY A 364 -10.70 2.39 -18.10
C GLY A 364 -9.51 3.36 -18.13
N GLU A 365 -9.73 4.60 -18.57
CA GLU A 365 -8.69 5.65 -18.58
C GLU A 365 -8.42 6.24 -17.19
N VAL A 366 -9.44 6.23 -16.32
CA VAL A 366 -9.35 6.69 -14.94
C VAL A 366 -9.79 5.55 -14.03
N GLN A 367 -8.95 5.17 -13.07
CA GLN A 367 -9.35 4.10 -12.15
C GLN A 367 -10.38 4.59 -11.13
N ARG A 368 -10.28 5.85 -10.68
CA ARG A 368 -11.20 6.47 -9.71
C ARG A 368 -11.45 7.93 -10.03
N VAL A 369 -12.67 8.36 -9.82
CA VAL A 369 -13.00 9.79 -9.82
C VAL A 369 -13.07 10.31 -8.40
N GLY A 370 -12.67 11.55 -8.21
CA GLY A 370 -12.57 12.17 -6.89
C GLY A 370 -12.87 13.65 -6.87
N VAL A 371 -12.89 14.17 -5.66
CA VAL A 371 -13.05 15.60 -5.40
C VAL A 371 -12.17 16.01 -4.22
N SER A 372 -11.61 17.21 -4.28
CA SER A 372 -10.98 17.87 -3.15
C SER A 372 -12.02 18.69 -2.38
N VAL A 373 -12.00 18.58 -1.06
CA VAL A 373 -12.83 19.42 -0.17
C VAL A 373 -11.95 20.43 0.56
N ARG A 374 -12.50 21.58 0.89
CA ARG A 374 -11.79 22.64 1.60
C ARG A 374 -11.83 22.48 3.13
N THR A 375 -12.83 21.78 3.63
CA THR A 375 -13.01 21.54 5.06
C THR A 375 -13.62 20.14 5.31
N ALA A 376 -13.42 19.62 6.52
CA ALA A 376 -13.96 18.32 6.92
C ALA A 376 -15.50 18.28 6.91
N GLU A 377 -16.16 19.41 7.12
CA GLU A 377 -17.62 19.53 7.13
C GLU A 377 -18.24 19.30 5.75
N GLN A 378 -17.48 19.43 4.67
CA GLN A 378 -17.93 19.16 3.31
C GLN A 378 -17.92 17.66 2.97
N VAL A 379 -17.26 16.81 3.76
CA VAL A 379 -17.15 15.37 3.50
C VAL A 379 -18.51 14.68 3.33
N PRO A 380 -19.54 14.90 4.19
CA PRO A 380 -20.84 14.29 4.00
C PRO A 380 -21.53 14.68 2.68
N GLU A 381 -21.30 15.88 2.18
CA GLU A 381 -21.79 16.32 0.86
C GLU A 381 -21.06 15.60 -0.26
N ALA A 382 -19.74 15.54 -0.20
CA ALA A 382 -18.91 14.83 -1.17
C ALA A 382 -19.29 13.35 -1.28
N LEU A 383 -19.55 12.67 -0.17
CA LEU A 383 -19.96 11.27 -0.13
C LEU A 383 -21.32 10.98 -0.81
N ARG A 384 -22.13 12.01 -1.11
CA ARG A 384 -23.37 11.86 -1.90
C ARG A 384 -23.12 11.77 -3.40
N LEU A 385 -21.90 12.09 -3.86
CA LEU A 385 -21.54 12.02 -5.27
C LEU A 385 -21.54 10.54 -5.71
N PRO A 386 -22.33 10.16 -6.73
CA PRO A 386 -22.44 8.76 -7.14
C PRO A 386 -21.10 8.26 -7.69
N GLY A 387 -20.58 7.15 -7.16
CA GLY A 387 -19.33 6.55 -7.61
C GLY A 387 -18.07 7.31 -7.20
N LEU A 388 -18.14 8.16 -6.17
CA LEU A 388 -16.95 8.77 -5.57
C LEU A 388 -16.00 7.66 -5.09
N GLY A 389 -14.78 7.64 -5.63
CA GLY A 389 -13.75 6.65 -5.28
C GLY A 389 -12.48 7.26 -4.67
N TYR A 390 -12.33 8.58 -4.74
CA TYR A 390 -11.17 9.30 -4.22
C TYR A 390 -11.58 10.63 -3.59
N LEU A 391 -11.03 10.95 -2.42
CA LEU A 391 -11.31 12.18 -1.69
C LEU A 391 -10.01 12.81 -1.21
N GLU A 392 -9.83 14.09 -1.50
CA GLU A 392 -8.76 14.88 -0.89
C GLU A 392 -9.33 15.83 0.16
N LEU A 393 -8.65 15.95 1.29
CA LEU A 393 -9.07 16.85 2.36
C LEU A 393 -7.87 17.48 3.09
N PRO A 394 -7.97 18.75 3.53
CA PRO A 394 -6.94 19.36 4.34
C PRO A 394 -6.98 18.77 5.75
N LEU A 395 -5.85 18.26 6.22
CA LEU A 395 -5.78 17.63 7.54
C LEU A 395 -4.47 17.99 8.26
N ARG A 396 -4.55 18.95 9.15
CA ARG A 396 -3.43 19.39 9.99
C ARG A 396 -3.77 19.23 11.47
N PRO A 397 -2.79 19.22 12.39
CA PRO A 397 -3.06 19.19 13.81
C PRO A 397 -4.09 20.27 14.21
N GLY A 398 -5.17 19.82 14.87
CA GLY A 398 -6.31 20.67 15.22
C GLY A 398 -7.51 20.59 14.28
N THR A 399 -7.37 20.08 13.06
CA THR A 399 -8.53 19.74 12.20
C THR A 399 -9.20 18.48 12.75
N ARG A 400 -10.46 18.58 13.14
CA ARG A 400 -11.20 17.43 13.69
C ARG A 400 -12.00 16.71 12.61
N LEU A 401 -11.81 15.40 12.53
CA LEU A 401 -12.73 14.50 11.84
C LEU A 401 -13.67 13.91 12.89
N SER A 402 -14.96 14.27 12.87
CA SER A 402 -15.93 13.69 13.79
C SER A 402 -16.04 12.17 13.60
N ASP A 403 -16.47 11.45 14.62
CA ASP A 403 -16.69 9.99 14.54
C ASP A 403 -17.71 9.63 13.45
N GLU A 404 -18.71 10.50 13.22
CA GLU A 404 -19.69 10.35 12.15
C GLU A 404 -19.01 10.43 10.76
N VAL A 405 -18.13 11.43 10.54
CA VAL A 405 -17.39 11.58 9.29
C VAL A 405 -16.45 10.40 9.08
N GLN A 406 -15.73 9.98 10.11
CA GLN A 406 -14.83 8.82 10.02
C GLN A 406 -15.61 7.52 9.74
N GLY A 407 -16.78 7.34 10.38
CA GLY A 407 -17.68 6.22 10.10
C GLY A 407 -18.14 6.22 8.64
N ALA A 408 -18.64 7.34 8.16
CA ALA A 408 -19.11 7.48 6.79
C ALA A 408 -18.01 7.21 5.75
N LEU A 409 -16.77 7.69 5.98
CA LEU A 409 -15.62 7.41 5.11
C LEU A 409 -15.23 5.92 5.11
N ARG A 410 -15.31 5.25 6.26
CA ARG A 410 -15.07 3.81 6.35
C ARG A 410 -16.09 3.00 5.57
N ASP A 411 -17.38 3.31 5.76
CA ASP A 411 -18.49 2.61 5.12
C ASP A 411 -18.49 2.82 3.59
N ALA A 412 -18.15 4.03 3.14
CA ALA A 412 -18.03 4.35 1.73
C ALA A 412 -16.81 3.71 1.06
N ASN A 413 -15.82 3.24 1.84
CA ASN A 413 -14.57 2.62 1.35
C ASN A 413 -13.84 3.48 0.30
N VAL A 414 -13.84 4.80 0.47
CA VAL A 414 -13.20 5.77 -0.43
C VAL A 414 -11.72 5.89 -0.09
N VAL A 415 -10.86 6.04 -1.09
CA VAL A 415 -9.45 6.41 -0.90
C VAL A 415 -9.38 7.85 -0.43
N VAL A 416 -8.74 8.08 0.72
CA VAL A 416 -8.62 9.42 1.32
C VAL A 416 -7.18 9.86 1.33
N THR A 417 -6.88 10.96 0.64
CA THR A 417 -5.58 11.62 0.69
C THR A 417 -5.67 12.91 1.49
N ALA A 418 -4.90 13.01 2.55
CA ALA A 418 -4.75 14.26 3.30
C ALA A 418 -3.74 15.18 2.61
N HIS A 419 -4.05 16.47 2.53
CA HIS A 419 -3.14 17.49 2.02
C HIS A 419 -3.02 18.67 2.99
N SER A 420 -2.15 19.63 2.66
CA SER A 420 -1.93 20.86 3.46
C SER A 420 -1.57 20.57 4.92
N VAL A 421 -0.95 19.44 5.21
CA VAL A 421 -0.59 19.02 6.57
C VAL A 421 0.41 19.97 7.23
N PHE A 422 1.21 20.66 6.41
CA PHE A 422 2.19 21.68 6.86
C PHE A 422 1.69 23.13 6.68
N ASP A 423 0.43 23.31 6.25
CA ASP A 423 -0.18 24.62 6.01
C ASP A 423 0.71 25.55 5.14
N GLY A 424 1.17 25.03 4.00
CA GLY A 424 2.12 25.73 3.13
C GLY A 424 3.49 25.99 3.76
N GLY A 425 3.87 25.22 4.78
CA GLY A 425 5.12 25.38 5.53
C GLY A 425 5.01 26.31 6.73
N SER A 426 3.89 27.02 6.91
CA SER A 426 3.73 28.00 8.00
C SER A 426 3.86 27.40 9.39
N VAL A 427 3.44 26.15 9.59
CA VAL A 427 3.56 25.44 10.88
C VAL A 427 4.99 25.05 11.24
N LEU A 428 5.90 25.05 10.26
CA LEU A 428 7.30 24.68 10.41
C LEU A 428 8.17 25.88 10.82
N ASP A 429 7.65 27.12 10.74
CA ASP A 429 8.38 28.30 11.20
C ASP A 429 8.56 28.28 12.72
N GLN A 430 9.79 28.03 13.14
CA GLN A 430 10.16 27.93 14.55
C GLN A 430 10.04 29.26 15.28
N ASN A 431 10.06 30.39 14.60
CA ASN A 431 9.98 31.73 15.16
C ASN A 431 8.54 32.22 15.27
N ASP A 432 7.58 31.58 14.63
CA ASP A 432 6.18 31.96 14.71
C ASP A 432 5.61 31.59 16.09
N PRO A 433 5.18 32.59 16.89
CA PRO A 433 4.61 32.32 18.22
C PRO A 433 3.30 31.50 18.15
N ARG A 434 2.59 31.52 17.01
CA ARG A 434 1.38 30.71 16.81
C ARG A 434 1.67 29.24 16.90
N ASN A 435 2.89 28.82 16.54
CA ASN A 435 3.34 27.42 16.54
C ASN A 435 3.84 26.93 17.91
N ALA A 436 3.84 27.78 18.95
CA ALA A 436 4.33 27.41 20.27
C ALA A 436 3.62 26.20 20.88
N ARG A 437 2.30 26.08 20.64
CA ARG A 437 1.51 24.91 21.09
C ARG A 437 1.87 23.64 20.35
N LEU A 438 2.16 23.71 19.06
CA LEU A 438 2.59 22.56 18.26
C LEU A 438 3.95 22.06 18.74
N ARG A 439 4.90 22.98 19.04
CA ARG A 439 6.21 22.61 19.59
C ARG A 439 6.12 21.98 20.98
N ALA A 440 5.20 22.45 21.82
CA ALA A 440 4.96 21.85 23.14
C ALA A 440 4.40 20.41 22.98
N LEU A 441 3.45 20.20 22.05
CA LEU A 441 2.88 18.89 21.74
C LEU A 441 3.89 17.94 21.13
N GLU A 442 4.75 18.41 20.23
CA GLU A 442 5.85 17.63 19.64
C GLU A 442 6.70 17.00 20.76
N THR A 443 7.16 17.83 21.69
CA THR A 443 7.98 17.39 22.83
C THR A 443 7.22 16.42 23.74
N ASP A 444 5.96 16.74 24.08
CA ASP A 444 5.12 15.94 24.99
C ASP A 444 4.75 14.56 24.39
N LEU A 445 4.65 14.47 23.08
CA LEU A 445 4.36 13.22 22.36
C LEU A 445 5.61 12.47 21.86
N GLY A 446 6.82 12.96 22.20
CA GLY A 446 8.09 12.35 21.84
C GLY A 446 8.37 12.32 20.35
N ARG A 447 7.93 13.38 19.63
CA ARG A 447 8.17 13.51 18.19
C ARG A 447 9.48 14.26 17.91
N GLU A 448 10.07 14.03 16.73
CA GLU A 448 11.37 14.62 16.35
C GLU A 448 11.28 16.07 15.86
N GLY A 449 10.06 16.53 15.57
CA GLY A 449 9.80 17.87 15.07
C GLY A 449 8.32 18.09 14.80
N VAL A 450 7.95 19.34 14.52
CA VAL A 450 6.56 19.68 14.15
C VAL A 450 6.14 18.99 12.85
N ASP A 451 7.07 18.78 11.92
CA ASP A 451 6.86 18.01 10.69
C ASP A 451 6.48 16.55 11.00
N ASP A 452 7.20 15.90 11.92
CA ASP A 452 6.87 14.56 12.43
C ASP A 452 5.47 14.53 13.07
N LEU A 453 5.17 15.51 13.94
CA LEU A 453 3.85 15.63 14.55
C LEU A 453 2.74 15.75 13.51
N CYS A 454 2.90 16.59 12.49
CA CYS A 454 1.91 16.81 11.44
C CYS A 454 1.63 15.54 10.61
N LEU A 455 2.69 14.87 10.15
CA LEU A 455 2.56 13.62 9.40
C LEU A 455 1.94 12.51 10.25
N ALA A 456 2.44 12.33 11.46
CA ALA A 456 1.94 11.31 12.38
C ALA A 456 0.48 11.56 12.79
N TYR A 457 0.06 12.82 12.93
CA TYR A 457 -1.32 13.20 13.18
C TYR A 457 -2.23 12.79 12.02
N ALA A 458 -1.89 13.22 10.81
CA ALA A 458 -2.71 12.90 9.62
C ALA A 458 -2.80 11.40 9.39
N LEU A 459 -1.68 10.68 9.45
CA LEU A 459 -1.61 9.23 9.26
C LEU A 459 -2.22 8.43 10.42
N GLY A 460 -2.39 9.03 11.59
CA GLY A 460 -3.03 8.42 12.76
C GLY A 460 -4.54 8.24 12.60
N HIS A 461 -5.16 8.94 11.65
CA HIS A 461 -6.56 8.71 11.29
C HIS A 461 -6.66 7.47 10.38
N GLU A 462 -7.31 6.41 10.85
CA GLU A 462 -7.45 5.13 10.14
C GLU A 462 -8.08 5.28 8.75
N VAL A 463 -8.95 6.28 8.56
CA VAL A 463 -9.62 6.56 7.30
C VAL A 463 -8.69 7.19 6.25
N VAL A 464 -7.56 7.76 6.66
CA VAL A 464 -6.58 8.38 5.75
C VAL A 464 -5.73 7.28 5.13
N THR A 465 -5.72 7.22 3.81
CA THR A 465 -4.89 6.28 3.05
C THR A 465 -3.48 6.84 2.89
N SER A 466 -3.37 8.12 2.56
CA SER A 466 -2.11 8.77 2.22
C SER A 466 -2.09 10.24 2.61
N VAL A 467 -0.89 10.82 2.65
CA VAL A 467 -0.65 12.26 2.77
C VAL A 467 0.11 12.73 1.54
N ALA A 468 -0.38 13.77 0.86
CA ALA A 468 0.32 14.42 -0.25
C ALA A 468 1.19 15.57 0.29
N VAL A 469 2.50 15.51 0.00
CA VAL A 469 3.49 16.49 0.44
C VAL A 469 4.36 16.93 -0.72
N GLY A 470 4.46 18.22 -0.94
CA GLY A 470 5.45 18.80 -1.84
C GLY A 470 6.85 18.77 -1.21
N CYS A 471 7.87 18.54 -2.03
CA CYS A 471 9.26 18.58 -1.63
C CYS A 471 10.04 19.39 -2.64
N ASP A 472 10.86 20.34 -2.17
CA ASP A 472 11.69 21.19 -3.02
C ASP A 472 13.00 20.49 -3.41
N ASP A 473 13.47 19.56 -2.57
CA ASP A 473 14.74 18.88 -2.76
C ASP A 473 14.71 17.43 -2.19
N GLU A 474 15.77 16.70 -2.48
CA GLU A 474 15.96 15.32 -2.04
C GLU A 474 16.08 15.20 -0.50
N PRO A 475 16.80 16.07 0.24
CA PRO A 475 16.83 16.04 1.70
C PRO A 475 15.45 16.19 2.37
N GLN A 476 14.58 17.08 1.86
CA GLN A 476 13.20 17.20 2.35
C GLN A 476 12.40 15.93 2.09
N LEU A 477 12.52 15.37 0.88
CA LEU A 477 11.86 14.10 0.54
C LEU A 477 12.34 12.96 1.44
N GLN A 478 13.66 12.86 1.63
CA GLN A 478 14.28 11.86 2.52
C GLN A 478 13.68 11.97 3.92
N ARG A 479 13.67 13.18 4.50
CA ARG A 479 13.11 13.42 5.83
C ARG A 479 11.63 13.06 5.91
N ASN A 480 10.81 13.52 4.96
CA ASN A 480 9.37 13.21 4.94
C ASN A 480 9.12 11.70 4.81
N ALA A 481 9.92 10.99 4.00
CA ALA A 481 9.83 9.55 3.87
C ALA A 481 10.24 8.81 5.15
N ASP A 482 11.30 9.26 5.84
CA ASP A 482 11.71 8.71 7.13
C ASP A 482 10.61 8.89 8.19
N LEU A 483 10.02 10.08 8.26
CA LEU A 483 8.96 10.40 9.20
C LEU A 483 7.66 9.62 8.90
N ALA A 484 7.28 9.50 7.62
CA ALA A 484 6.11 8.72 7.21
C ALA A 484 6.26 7.21 7.47
N ALA A 485 7.50 6.73 7.57
CA ALA A 485 7.78 5.34 7.94
C ALA A 485 7.68 5.08 9.45
N ARG A 486 7.52 6.11 10.30
CA ARG A 486 7.37 5.98 11.76
C ARG A 486 5.92 5.66 12.14
N ASP A 487 5.72 5.27 13.43
CA ASP A 487 4.36 5.05 13.96
C ASP A 487 3.54 6.33 13.90
N PRO A 488 2.35 6.29 13.34
CA PRO A 488 1.41 7.40 13.39
C PRO A 488 0.95 7.64 14.85
N LEU A 489 0.26 8.76 15.11
CA LEU A 489 -0.34 8.97 16.42
C LEU A 489 -1.46 7.95 16.67
N THR A 490 -1.53 7.47 17.89
CA THR A 490 -2.66 6.67 18.36
C THR A 490 -3.91 7.54 18.54
N THR A 491 -5.08 6.90 18.62
CA THR A 491 -6.36 7.61 18.88
C THR A 491 -6.30 8.46 20.18
N GLU A 492 -5.63 7.94 21.23
CA GLU A 492 -5.44 8.66 22.47
C GLU A 492 -4.55 9.91 22.29
N GLN A 493 -3.45 9.76 21.56
CA GLN A 493 -2.56 10.88 21.24
C GLN A 493 -3.24 11.94 20.37
N ILE A 494 -4.07 11.53 19.39
CA ILE A 494 -4.90 12.45 18.60
C ILE A 494 -5.87 13.23 19.50
N ALA A 495 -6.52 12.56 20.46
CA ALA A 495 -7.41 13.22 21.41
C ALA A 495 -6.65 14.30 22.25
N ARG A 496 -5.42 14.01 22.69
CA ARG A 496 -4.55 14.98 23.37
C ARG A 496 -4.22 16.19 22.50
N VAL A 497 -3.94 15.97 21.20
CA VAL A 497 -3.74 17.06 20.22
C VAL A 497 -5.00 17.95 20.14
N HIS A 498 -6.17 17.34 20.05
CA HIS A 498 -7.44 18.08 20.00
C HIS A 498 -7.72 18.88 21.28
N GLU A 499 -7.39 18.34 22.45
CA GLU A 499 -7.54 19.03 23.74
C GLU A 499 -6.61 20.24 23.80
N ALA A 500 -5.34 20.07 23.45
CA ALA A 500 -4.34 21.12 23.52
C ALA A 500 -4.56 22.26 22.51
N LEU A 501 -5.07 21.96 21.32
CA LEU A 501 -5.33 22.93 20.24
C LEU A 501 -6.76 23.44 20.23
N GLY A 502 -7.72 22.70 20.79
CA GLY A 502 -9.15 23.04 20.78
C GLY A 502 -9.59 24.11 21.80
N GLY A 503 -8.70 24.61 22.67
CA GLY A 503 -9.00 25.60 23.65
C GLY A 503 -8.94 27.05 23.16
N ALA A 504 -8.79 27.30 21.86
CA ALA A 504 -8.85 28.62 21.25
C ALA A 504 -10.02 28.67 20.25
N ARG A 505 -11.17 29.17 20.72
CA ARG A 505 -12.22 29.74 19.87
C ARG A 505 -11.90 31.19 19.56
#